data_bddde5672258d8d81aad7ee0f116379f
#
_entry.id   bddde5672258d8d81aad7ee0f116379f
#
_cell.length_a   1.000
_cell.length_b   1.000
_cell.length_c   1.000
_cell.angle_alpha   90.00
_cell.angle_beta   90.00
_cell.angle_gamma   90.00
#
_symmetry.space_group_name_H-M   'P 1'
#
loop_
_entity.id
_entity.type
_entity.pdbx_description
1 polymer ?
#
loop_
_entity_poly.entity_id
_entity_poly.type
_entity_poly.pdbx_seq_one_letter_code
_entity_poly.pdbx_strand_id
1 'polypeptide(L)'
;MRQGKGSDRKFREKTLRRIIKLAALLVFIIVVTELLDWAIEDEGSWRPDYPKIDLGPILSKVELTGANDPGAGHSLTDEDYHTIFLQTGLGRPAVDKLLSEHAGLAERIRVFERYQENFFSSGSYECRLSAWIVHDERIRDKDGKLRKGFEIPDIRNGDIFITKATHSLGWRHGHAAIVTDAEKRETLEAILLGNPSVFQKVEKWQTYPSFIHLRLKDENADTEGIAEFAKANLLDIPYGLLTGIPEKEPDTVKKTQCSHVVWYPYKRFGYDLDSDGTWLVTPKDI
;
A
#
# COMPACT_ATOMS: atom_id res chain seq x y z
N MET A 1 12.75 48.90 42.96
CA MET A 1 12.18 48.04 41.94
C MET A 1 13.23 47.18 41.16
N ARG A 2 13.97 46.27 41.79
CA ARG A 2 15.01 45.45 41.14
C ARG A 2 14.97 43.96 41.49
N GLN A 3 13.98 43.46 42.24
CA GLN A 3 13.94 42.03 42.67
C GLN A 3 13.22 41.05 41.71
N GLY A 4 12.44 41.52 40.73
CA GLY A 4 11.65 40.62 39.84
C GLY A 4 12.45 39.90 38.74
N LYS A 5 13.54 40.49 38.24
CA LYS A 5 14.29 39.92 37.09
C LYS A 5 15.10 38.68 37.42
N GLY A 6 15.50 38.46 38.66
CA GLY A 6 16.32 37.31 39.07
C GLY A 6 15.51 36.01 39.23
N SER A 7 14.24 36.14 39.65
CA SER A 7 13.33 34.99 39.80
C SER A 7 12.93 34.41 38.46
N ASP A 8 12.58 35.25 37.51
CA ASP A 8 12.18 34.84 36.13
C ASP A 8 13.34 34.15 35.38
N ARG A 9 14.57 34.62 35.57
CA ARG A 9 15.74 33.99 34.92
C ARG A 9 16.00 32.60 35.49
N LYS A 10 15.95 32.42 36.81
CA LYS A 10 16.11 31.09 37.45
C LYS A 10 15.00 30.14 37.07
N PHE A 11 13.76 30.61 36.94
CA PHE A 11 12.64 29.79 36.49
C PHE A 11 12.83 29.33 35.03
N ARG A 12 13.20 30.23 34.12
CA ARG A 12 13.49 29.90 32.71
C ARG A 12 14.65 28.91 32.58
N GLU A 13 15.74 29.10 33.32
CA GLU A 13 16.87 28.17 33.33
C GLU A 13 16.48 26.78 33.86
N LYS A 14 15.64 26.68 34.88
CA LYS A 14 15.14 25.42 35.43
C LYS A 14 14.21 24.70 34.40
N THR A 15 13.35 25.45 33.74
CA THR A 15 12.45 24.95 32.71
C THR A 15 13.25 24.47 31.49
N LEU A 16 14.22 25.26 31.02
CA LEU A 16 15.09 24.88 29.91
C LEU A 16 15.87 23.58 30.21
N ARG A 17 16.44 23.47 31.43
CA ARG A 17 17.13 22.23 31.84
C ARG A 17 16.21 21.03 31.90
N ARG A 18 14.92 21.19 32.27
CA ARG A 18 13.93 20.11 32.22
C ARG A 18 13.61 19.70 30.78
N ILE A 19 13.42 20.67 29.88
CA ILE A 19 13.18 20.40 28.44
C ILE A 19 14.36 19.67 27.83
N ILE A 20 15.60 20.12 28.10
CA ILE A 20 16.82 19.45 27.60
C ILE A 20 16.90 18.01 28.13
N LYS A 21 16.61 17.79 29.42
CA LYS A 21 16.61 16.40 29.95
C LYS A 21 15.54 15.50 29.32
N LEU A 22 14.35 16.04 29.09
CA LEU A 22 13.28 15.29 28.43
C LEU A 22 13.62 14.98 26.96
N ALA A 23 14.18 15.96 26.26
CA ALA A 23 14.64 15.77 24.89
C ALA A 23 15.78 14.73 24.82
N ALA A 24 16.74 14.81 25.74
CA ALA A 24 17.82 13.81 25.82
C ALA A 24 17.31 12.40 26.16
N LEU A 25 16.33 12.29 27.06
CA LEU A 25 15.67 11.02 27.37
C LEU A 25 14.93 10.46 26.16
N LEU A 26 14.21 11.31 25.41
CA LEU A 26 13.52 10.89 24.19
C LEU A 26 14.51 10.38 23.13
N VAL A 27 15.58 11.13 22.89
CA VAL A 27 16.66 10.70 21.96
C VAL A 27 17.28 9.40 22.41
N PHE A 28 17.53 9.23 23.72
CA PHE A 28 18.06 7.99 24.27
C PHE A 28 17.09 6.81 24.03
N ILE A 29 15.80 6.99 24.26
CA ILE A 29 14.79 5.95 23.99
C ILE A 29 14.78 5.59 22.51
N ILE A 30 14.79 6.58 21.60
CA ILE A 30 14.83 6.35 20.15
C ILE A 30 16.08 5.55 19.78
N VAL A 31 17.25 5.93 20.25
CA VAL A 31 18.50 5.23 19.95
C VAL A 31 18.48 3.80 20.47
N VAL A 32 18.00 3.59 21.72
CA VAL A 32 17.91 2.25 22.30
C VAL A 32 16.94 1.37 21.54
N THR A 33 15.78 1.89 21.15
CA THR A 33 14.79 1.11 20.37
C THR A 33 15.31 0.77 18.98
N GLU A 34 15.99 1.68 18.28
CA GLU A 34 16.61 1.39 16.97
C GLU A 34 17.76 0.35 17.08
N LEU A 35 18.56 0.44 18.17
CA LEU A 35 19.59 -0.57 18.42
C LEU A 35 19.00 -1.95 18.77
N LEU A 36 17.91 -1.99 19.50
CA LEU A 36 17.19 -3.23 19.80
C LEU A 36 16.57 -3.81 18.52
N ASP A 37 15.94 -3.00 17.69
CA ASP A 37 15.42 -3.42 16.40
C ASP A 37 16.51 -4.03 15.51
N TRP A 38 17.68 -3.35 15.44
CA TRP A 38 18.82 -3.87 14.69
C TRP A 38 19.36 -5.18 15.25
N ALA A 39 19.34 -5.35 16.59
CA ALA A 39 19.84 -6.57 17.25
C ALA A 39 18.85 -7.75 17.18
N ILE A 40 17.56 -7.46 16.97
CA ILE A 40 16.45 -8.45 16.92
C ILE A 40 15.93 -8.56 15.47
N GLU A 41 16.65 -8.00 14.51
CA GLU A 41 16.27 -8.02 13.11
C GLU A 41 15.99 -9.47 12.68
N ASP A 42 14.70 -9.78 12.46
CA ASP A 42 14.25 -11.09 12.02
C ASP A 42 14.00 -11.04 10.51
N GLU A 43 14.64 -11.93 9.77
CA GLU A 43 14.29 -12.15 8.39
C GLU A 43 12.96 -12.88 8.32
N GLY A 44 11.88 -12.13 8.16
CA GLY A 44 10.58 -12.71 7.86
C GLY A 44 10.64 -13.44 6.52
N SER A 45 10.32 -14.72 6.52
CA SER A 45 9.99 -15.44 5.29
C SER A 45 8.52 -15.80 5.34
N TRP A 46 7.72 -15.28 4.40
CA TRP A 46 6.35 -15.73 4.25
C TRP A 46 6.25 -16.71 3.07
N ARG A 47 5.59 -17.80 3.31
CA ARG A 47 5.11 -18.73 2.28
C ARG A 47 3.85 -19.40 2.82
N PRO A 48 2.93 -19.86 1.96
CA PRO A 48 1.81 -20.67 2.41
C PRO A 48 2.28 -21.89 3.21
N ASP A 49 1.61 -22.19 4.31
CA ASP A 49 1.84 -23.36 5.15
C ASP A 49 1.07 -24.60 4.66
N TYR A 50 0.45 -24.50 3.50
CA TYR A 50 -0.29 -25.55 2.79
C TYR A 50 0.37 -25.89 1.45
N PRO A 51 0.08 -27.08 0.88
CA PRO A 51 0.74 -27.51 -0.34
C PRO A 51 0.27 -26.74 -1.58
N LYS A 52 1.17 -26.60 -2.54
CA LYS A 52 0.86 -26.24 -3.91
C LYS A 52 0.07 -27.39 -4.55
N ILE A 53 -1.06 -27.07 -5.19
CA ILE A 53 -1.90 -28.04 -5.89
C ILE A 53 -1.92 -27.78 -7.40
N ASP A 54 -2.33 -28.79 -8.18
CA ASP A 54 -2.61 -28.63 -9.60
C ASP A 54 -3.93 -27.86 -9.80
N LEU A 55 -3.86 -26.72 -10.48
CA LEU A 55 -5.02 -25.91 -10.85
C LEU A 55 -5.70 -26.34 -12.15
N GLY A 56 -5.10 -27.25 -12.92
CA GLY A 56 -5.62 -27.73 -14.19
C GLY A 56 -7.08 -28.21 -14.11
N PRO A 57 -7.45 -29.07 -13.12
CA PRO A 57 -8.84 -29.52 -12.96
C PRO A 57 -9.86 -28.39 -12.74
N ILE A 58 -9.48 -27.34 -12.02
CA ILE A 58 -10.33 -26.16 -11.78
C ILE A 58 -10.45 -25.35 -13.07
N LEU A 59 -9.32 -25.03 -13.71
CA LEU A 59 -9.29 -24.23 -14.93
C LEU A 59 -9.97 -24.91 -16.11
N SER A 60 -10.04 -26.25 -16.14
CA SER A 60 -10.76 -27.01 -17.17
C SER A 60 -12.28 -26.89 -17.09
N LYS A 61 -12.84 -26.46 -15.93
CA LYS A 61 -14.28 -26.20 -15.77
C LYS A 61 -14.74 -24.97 -16.55
N VAL A 62 -13.81 -24.11 -16.94
CA VAL A 62 -14.13 -22.91 -17.72
C VAL A 62 -14.35 -23.36 -19.16
N GLU A 63 -15.62 -23.62 -19.49
CA GLU A 63 -16.01 -23.92 -20.87
C GLU A 63 -15.76 -22.71 -21.77
N LEU A 64 -15.23 -22.97 -22.96
CA LEU A 64 -15.14 -21.99 -24.02
C LEU A 64 -16.54 -21.80 -24.61
N THR A 65 -17.43 -21.12 -23.89
CA THR A 65 -18.60 -20.52 -24.51
C THR A 65 -18.05 -19.46 -25.45
N GLY A 66 -18.36 -19.63 -26.74
CA GLY A 66 -17.71 -18.93 -27.82
C GLY A 66 -17.46 -17.44 -27.56
N ALA A 67 -16.38 -16.94 -28.09
CA ALA A 67 -15.77 -15.61 -27.86
C ALA A 67 -16.69 -14.38 -28.10
N ASN A 68 -18.00 -14.55 -28.21
CA ASN A 68 -18.97 -13.52 -28.55
C ASN A 68 -20.10 -13.33 -27.54
N ASP A 69 -20.06 -13.98 -26.37
CA ASP A 69 -21.08 -13.76 -25.33
C ASP A 69 -20.43 -13.19 -24.05
N PRO A 70 -20.43 -11.84 -23.87
CA PRO A 70 -19.94 -11.20 -22.65
C PRO A 70 -20.78 -11.51 -21.40
N GLY A 71 -21.89 -12.25 -21.55
CA GLY A 71 -22.76 -12.69 -20.45
C GLY A 71 -22.63 -14.16 -20.07
N ALA A 72 -21.80 -14.95 -20.74
CA ALA A 72 -21.56 -16.35 -20.40
C ALA A 72 -20.68 -16.40 -19.13
N GLY A 73 -21.34 -16.51 -17.97
CA GLY A 73 -20.68 -16.65 -16.68
C GLY A 73 -19.75 -17.86 -16.68
N HIS A 74 -18.54 -17.67 -16.14
CA HIS A 74 -17.60 -18.77 -15.92
C HIS A 74 -18.25 -19.83 -15.02
N SER A 75 -18.02 -21.12 -15.33
CA SER A 75 -18.54 -22.25 -14.56
C SER A 75 -17.83 -22.46 -13.22
N LEU A 76 -16.93 -21.52 -12.80
CA LEU A 76 -16.23 -21.57 -11.53
C LEU A 76 -17.17 -21.24 -10.37
N THR A 77 -17.14 -22.08 -9.33
CA THR A 77 -17.85 -21.85 -8.08
C THR A 77 -17.08 -20.90 -7.18
N ASP A 78 -17.72 -20.39 -6.11
CA ASP A 78 -17.06 -19.57 -5.10
C ASP A 78 -15.89 -20.32 -4.43
N GLU A 79 -16.01 -21.63 -4.26
CA GLU A 79 -14.94 -22.49 -3.73
C GLU A 79 -13.76 -22.60 -4.70
N ASP A 80 -14.02 -22.66 -6.00
CA ASP A 80 -12.97 -22.65 -7.02
C ASP A 80 -12.18 -21.31 -6.97
N TYR A 81 -12.89 -20.18 -6.90
CA TYR A 81 -12.25 -18.87 -6.74
C TYR A 81 -11.46 -18.77 -5.46
N HIS A 82 -11.99 -19.28 -4.35
CA HIS A 82 -11.28 -19.31 -3.07
C HIS A 82 -10.01 -20.16 -3.16
N THR A 83 -10.09 -21.30 -3.80
CA THR A 83 -8.94 -22.19 -4.02
C THR A 83 -7.88 -21.51 -4.90
N ILE A 84 -8.28 -20.86 -5.99
CA ILE A 84 -7.36 -20.09 -6.84
C ILE A 84 -6.72 -18.96 -6.02
N PHE A 85 -7.49 -18.24 -5.21
CA PHE A 85 -6.96 -17.19 -4.34
C PHE A 85 -5.90 -17.74 -3.37
N LEU A 86 -6.17 -18.84 -2.70
CA LEU A 86 -5.20 -19.48 -1.79
C LEU A 86 -3.93 -19.94 -2.53
N GLN A 87 -4.04 -20.29 -3.80
CA GLN A 87 -2.91 -20.79 -4.57
C GLN A 87 -2.11 -19.71 -5.32
N THR A 88 -2.70 -18.55 -5.57
CA THR A 88 -2.10 -17.52 -6.43
C THR A 88 -2.11 -16.10 -5.83
N GLY A 89 -2.91 -15.87 -4.79
CA GLY A 89 -3.20 -14.53 -4.27
C GLY A 89 -4.13 -13.68 -5.15
N LEU A 90 -4.62 -14.23 -6.27
CA LEU A 90 -5.48 -13.50 -7.21
C LEU A 90 -6.93 -13.46 -6.73
N GLY A 91 -7.48 -12.27 -6.56
CA GLY A 91 -8.90 -12.09 -6.31
C GLY A 91 -9.75 -12.35 -7.56
N ARG A 92 -11.07 -12.54 -7.37
CA ARG A 92 -12.02 -12.88 -8.46
C ARG A 92 -11.88 -11.96 -9.69
N PRO A 93 -11.84 -10.62 -9.58
CA PRO A 93 -11.72 -9.76 -10.77
C PRO A 93 -10.45 -10.04 -11.59
N ALA A 94 -9.33 -10.34 -10.92
CA ALA A 94 -8.08 -10.68 -11.60
C ALA A 94 -8.16 -12.05 -12.28
N VAL A 95 -8.81 -13.03 -11.63
CA VAL A 95 -9.06 -14.37 -12.21
C VAL A 95 -9.92 -14.24 -13.47
N ASP A 96 -11.05 -13.54 -13.38
CA ASP A 96 -11.98 -13.36 -14.51
C ASP A 96 -11.29 -12.67 -15.69
N LYS A 97 -10.48 -11.66 -15.42
CA LYS A 97 -9.69 -10.96 -16.43
C LYS A 97 -8.72 -11.90 -17.14
N LEU A 98 -7.93 -12.65 -16.39
CA LEU A 98 -6.98 -13.62 -16.96
C LEU A 98 -7.69 -14.71 -17.76
N LEU A 99 -8.84 -15.20 -17.29
CA LEU A 99 -9.62 -16.18 -18.02
C LEU A 99 -10.18 -15.64 -19.34
N SER A 100 -10.57 -14.36 -19.37
CA SER A 100 -11.06 -13.71 -20.59
C SER A 100 -9.97 -13.43 -21.62
N GLU A 101 -8.75 -13.18 -21.17
CA GLU A 101 -7.60 -12.89 -22.05
C GLU A 101 -6.96 -14.15 -22.63
N HIS A 102 -7.12 -15.29 -21.98
CA HIS A 102 -6.46 -16.54 -22.36
C HIS A 102 -7.49 -17.62 -22.69
N ALA A 103 -7.76 -17.83 -23.98
CA ALA A 103 -8.83 -18.71 -24.44
C ALA A 103 -8.52 -20.22 -24.28
N GLY A 104 -7.24 -20.62 -24.39
CA GLY A 104 -6.84 -22.03 -24.37
C GLY A 104 -6.51 -22.54 -22.96
N LEU A 105 -6.97 -23.77 -22.62
CA LEU A 105 -6.69 -24.39 -21.32
C LEU A 105 -5.19 -24.44 -21.00
N ALA A 106 -4.35 -24.85 -21.94
CA ALA A 106 -2.91 -24.95 -21.75
C ALA A 106 -2.25 -23.57 -21.46
N GLU A 107 -2.78 -22.52 -22.06
CA GLU A 107 -2.32 -21.15 -21.81
C GLU A 107 -2.76 -20.66 -20.45
N ARG A 108 -4.02 -20.89 -20.05
CA ARG A 108 -4.54 -20.59 -18.72
C ARG A 108 -3.70 -21.28 -17.64
N ILE A 109 -3.48 -22.58 -17.76
CA ILE A 109 -2.65 -23.34 -16.82
C ILE A 109 -1.29 -22.66 -16.68
N ARG A 110 -0.59 -22.36 -17.76
CA ARG A 110 0.74 -21.73 -17.74
C ARG A 110 0.74 -20.36 -17.06
N VAL A 111 -0.30 -19.55 -17.30
CA VAL A 111 -0.42 -18.22 -16.70
C VAL A 111 -0.68 -18.34 -15.19
N PHE A 112 -1.62 -19.18 -14.77
CA PHE A 112 -1.94 -19.37 -13.36
C PHE A 112 -0.79 -20.04 -12.60
N GLU A 113 -0.08 -20.99 -13.19
CA GLU A 113 1.13 -21.60 -12.62
C GLU A 113 2.21 -20.55 -12.34
N ARG A 114 2.40 -19.57 -13.22
CA ARG A 114 3.36 -18.48 -12.99
C ARG A 114 3.00 -17.63 -11.77
N TYR A 115 1.71 -17.29 -11.59
CA TYR A 115 1.25 -16.60 -10.38
C TYR A 115 1.41 -17.49 -9.14
N GLN A 116 1.08 -18.75 -9.25
CA GLN A 116 1.24 -19.73 -8.18
C GLN A 116 2.71 -19.89 -7.78
N GLU A 117 3.63 -19.97 -8.72
CA GLU A 117 5.06 -20.06 -8.45
C GLU A 117 5.57 -18.81 -7.72
N ASN A 118 5.15 -17.62 -8.15
CA ASN A 118 5.46 -16.38 -7.47
C ASN A 118 4.92 -16.37 -6.03
N PHE A 119 3.68 -16.81 -5.84
CA PHE A 119 3.02 -16.83 -4.54
C PHE A 119 3.64 -17.82 -3.55
N PHE A 120 4.09 -18.98 -4.04
CA PHE A 120 4.79 -19.99 -3.23
C PHE A 120 6.31 -19.80 -3.20
N SER A 121 6.86 -18.85 -3.94
CA SER A 121 8.30 -18.58 -3.89
C SER A 121 8.68 -18.01 -2.53
N SER A 122 9.69 -18.61 -1.89
CA SER A 122 10.26 -18.04 -0.68
C SER A 122 10.97 -16.73 -1.00
N GLY A 123 10.57 -15.65 -0.33
CA GLY A 123 11.30 -14.39 -0.29
C GLY A 123 11.63 -14.08 1.15
N SER A 124 12.82 -13.60 1.44
CA SER A 124 13.10 -12.98 2.71
C SER A 124 12.76 -11.50 2.65
N TYR A 125 12.31 -10.95 3.73
CA TYR A 125 12.16 -9.52 3.94
C TYR A 125 12.57 -9.17 5.36
N GLU A 126 13.15 -8.01 5.49
CA GLU A 126 13.55 -7.46 6.78
C GLU A 126 12.31 -6.97 7.52
N CYS A 127 12.06 -7.56 8.68
CA CYS A 127 10.92 -7.19 9.54
C CYS A 127 11.45 -6.44 10.76
N ARG A 128 11.11 -5.16 10.89
CA ARG A 128 11.42 -4.36 12.08
C ARG A 128 10.21 -4.31 13.00
N LEU A 129 10.44 -4.59 14.29
CA LEU A 129 9.39 -4.55 15.31
C LEU A 129 9.00 -3.12 15.68
N SER A 130 9.93 -2.18 15.62
CA SER A 130 9.75 -0.79 16.06
C SER A 130 10.66 0.15 15.27
N ALA A 131 10.12 0.85 14.28
CA ALA A 131 10.87 1.86 13.53
C ALA A 131 10.44 3.27 13.94
N TRP A 132 11.36 4.09 14.43
CA TRP A 132 11.11 5.49 14.75
C TRP A 132 11.17 6.40 13.52
N ILE A 133 11.90 5.97 12.50
CA ILE A 133 11.96 6.60 11.18
C ILE A 133 11.12 5.76 10.22
N VAL A 134 10.63 6.35 9.14
CA VAL A 134 9.87 5.62 8.12
C VAL A 134 10.74 4.48 7.58
N HIS A 135 10.23 3.28 7.68
CA HIS A 135 10.85 2.06 7.18
C HIS A 135 9.88 1.28 6.31
N ASP A 136 10.36 0.83 5.16
CA ASP A 136 9.63 -0.05 4.26
C ASP A 136 10.24 -1.44 4.30
N GLU A 137 9.46 -2.44 4.68
CA GLU A 137 9.83 -3.84 4.47
C GLU A 137 9.84 -4.13 2.97
N ARG A 138 10.90 -4.73 2.48
CA ARG A 138 11.08 -5.03 1.04
C ARG A 138 11.57 -6.46 0.85
N ILE A 139 11.02 -7.14 -0.16
CA ILE A 139 11.48 -8.47 -0.55
C ILE A 139 12.87 -8.35 -1.15
N ARG A 140 13.80 -9.16 -0.64
CA ARG A 140 15.18 -9.23 -1.11
C ARG A 140 15.53 -10.64 -1.54
N ASP A 141 16.48 -10.76 -2.44
CA ASP A 141 17.10 -12.04 -2.78
C ASP A 141 18.21 -12.39 -1.77
N LYS A 142 18.81 -13.56 -1.96
CA LYS A 142 19.94 -14.05 -1.12
C LYS A 142 21.17 -13.13 -1.12
N ASP A 143 21.27 -12.23 -2.09
CA ASP A 143 22.38 -11.28 -2.22
C ASP A 143 22.00 -9.89 -1.65
N GLY A 144 20.82 -9.78 -1.01
CA GLY A 144 20.30 -8.56 -0.41
C GLY A 144 19.71 -7.55 -1.40
N LYS A 145 19.61 -7.89 -2.69
CA LYS A 145 19.05 -7.01 -3.71
C LYS A 145 17.52 -7.08 -3.71
N LEU A 146 16.87 -5.95 -3.98
CA LEU A 146 15.42 -5.91 -4.12
C LEU A 146 14.95 -6.91 -5.20
N ARG A 147 13.95 -7.70 -4.84
CA ARG A 147 13.33 -8.70 -5.71
C ARG A 147 11.85 -8.42 -5.87
N LYS A 148 11.34 -8.62 -7.08
CA LYS A 148 9.90 -8.68 -7.31
C LYS A 148 9.36 -10.00 -6.74
N GLY A 149 8.40 -9.91 -5.84
CA GLY A 149 7.76 -11.07 -5.21
C GLY A 149 6.55 -11.59 -5.99
N PHE A 150 5.95 -10.74 -6.84
CA PHE A 150 4.73 -11.06 -7.58
C PHE A 150 4.59 -10.17 -8.82
N GLU A 151 3.66 -10.52 -9.70
CA GLU A 151 3.24 -9.67 -10.81
C GLU A 151 1.92 -8.99 -10.48
N ILE A 152 1.72 -7.79 -10.99
CA ILE A 152 0.45 -7.07 -10.89
C ILE A 152 -0.24 -7.17 -12.25
N PRO A 153 -1.31 -8.00 -12.36
CA PRO A 153 -2.07 -8.12 -13.59
C PRO A 153 -2.96 -6.90 -13.76
N ASP A 154 -3.10 -6.45 -14.98
CA ASP A 154 -4.11 -5.49 -15.42
C ASP A 154 -4.33 -4.30 -14.48
N ILE A 155 -3.47 -3.30 -14.56
CA ILE A 155 -3.65 -2.02 -13.89
C ILE A 155 -4.44 -1.05 -14.77
N ARG A 156 -5.27 -0.21 -14.14
CA ARG A 156 -6.05 0.86 -14.78
C ARG A 156 -5.87 2.17 -14.04
N ASN A 157 -6.12 3.26 -14.73
CA ASN A 157 -6.17 4.57 -14.10
C ASN A 157 -7.26 4.59 -13.01
N GLY A 158 -6.91 5.16 -11.86
CA GLY A 158 -7.75 5.11 -10.67
C GLY A 158 -7.56 3.88 -9.78
N ASP A 159 -6.86 2.82 -10.18
CA ASP A 159 -6.61 1.70 -9.28
C ASP A 159 -5.85 2.14 -8.02
N ILE A 160 -6.12 1.47 -6.92
CA ILE A 160 -5.57 1.78 -5.60
C ILE A 160 -4.63 0.65 -5.18
N PHE A 161 -3.46 1.04 -4.73
CA PHE A 161 -2.47 0.12 -4.15
C PHE A 161 -2.31 0.38 -2.67
N ILE A 162 -2.31 -0.68 -1.87
CA ILE A 162 -2.11 -0.62 -0.43
C ILE A 162 -1.08 -1.65 0.00
N THR A 163 -0.22 -1.30 0.94
CA THR A 163 0.68 -2.22 1.63
C THR A 163 0.61 -2.00 3.13
N LYS A 164 0.84 -3.07 3.90
CA LYS A 164 1.01 -3.02 5.36
C LYS A 164 2.49 -2.93 5.77
N ALA A 165 3.39 -2.92 4.81
CA ALA A 165 4.83 -3.07 5.00
C ALA A 165 5.56 -1.76 5.36
N THR A 166 4.84 -0.64 5.53
CA THR A 166 5.43 0.66 5.91
C THR A 166 5.11 0.98 7.36
N HIS A 167 6.12 1.34 8.12
CA HIS A 167 5.98 1.74 9.52
C HIS A 167 6.87 2.92 9.90
N SER A 168 6.50 3.60 10.99
CA SER A 168 7.26 4.67 11.62
C SER A 168 6.79 4.89 13.06
N LEU A 169 7.66 5.40 13.91
CA LEU A 169 7.38 5.69 15.32
C LEU A 169 6.81 4.46 16.08
N GLY A 170 7.28 3.26 15.76
CA GLY A 170 6.79 2.01 16.35
C GLY A 170 5.38 1.61 15.88
N TRP A 171 4.84 2.26 14.86
CA TRP A 171 3.50 1.99 14.34
C TRP A 171 3.55 1.58 12.86
N ARG A 172 3.00 0.41 12.57
CA ARG A 172 2.80 -0.09 11.21
C ARG A 172 1.55 0.53 10.60
N HIS A 173 1.70 1.70 10.00
CA HIS A 173 0.60 2.48 9.43
C HIS A 173 0.28 2.11 7.98
N GLY A 174 1.19 1.40 7.29
CA GLY A 174 1.02 1.06 5.89
C GLY A 174 1.31 2.23 4.95
N HIS A 175 1.07 1.99 3.65
CA HIS A 175 1.19 2.99 2.60
C HIS A 175 0.12 2.77 1.53
N ALA A 176 -0.33 3.84 0.89
CA ALA A 176 -1.31 3.79 -0.18
C ALA A 176 -0.87 4.67 -1.36
N ALA A 177 -1.32 4.31 -2.56
CA ALA A 177 -1.12 5.06 -3.78
C ALA A 177 -2.30 4.91 -4.74
N ILE A 178 -2.44 5.87 -5.65
CA ILE A 178 -3.38 5.80 -6.76
C ILE A 178 -2.62 5.65 -8.07
N VAL A 179 -3.06 4.74 -8.93
CA VAL A 179 -2.55 4.63 -10.31
C VAL A 179 -3.07 5.81 -11.12
N THR A 180 -2.15 6.62 -11.61
CA THR A 180 -2.50 7.83 -12.38
C THR A 180 -2.17 7.70 -13.86
N ASP A 181 -1.33 6.76 -14.26
CA ASP A 181 -1.02 6.47 -15.66
C ASP A 181 -0.69 4.98 -15.79
N ALA A 182 -1.68 4.20 -16.20
CA ALA A 182 -1.55 2.76 -16.35
C ALA A 182 -0.62 2.37 -17.50
N GLU A 183 -0.58 3.14 -18.60
CA GLU A 183 0.29 2.89 -19.74
C GLU A 183 1.76 3.12 -19.38
N LYS A 184 2.06 4.19 -18.66
CA LYS A 184 3.41 4.49 -18.16
C LYS A 184 3.75 3.71 -16.89
N ARG A 185 2.79 2.97 -16.32
CA ARG A 185 2.90 2.26 -15.06
C ARG A 185 3.34 3.19 -13.92
N GLU A 186 2.56 4.25 -13.71
CA GLU A 186 2.86 5.29 -12.71
C GLU A 186 1.75 5.38 -11.67
N THR A 187 2.18 5.53 -10.42
CA THR A 187 1.36 5.87 -9.27
C THR A 187 1.68 7.27 -8.77
N LEU A 188 0.72 7.96 -8.18
CA LEU A 188 0.94 9.18 -7.40
C LEU A 188 0.97 8.83 -5.92
N GLU A 189 2.01 9.28 -5.23
CA GLU A 189 2.29 8.93 -3.83
C GLU A 189 2.79 10.12 -3.02
N ALA A 190 2.36 10.21 -1.77
CA ALA A 190 2.98 11.05 -0.74
C ALA A 190 3.73 10.13 0.24
N ILE A 191 5.07 10.16 0.21
CA ILE A 191 5.89 9.09 0.80
C ILE A 191 6.41 9.47 2.18
N LEU A 192 6.95 10.68 2.35
CA LEU A 192 7.76 11.02 3.52
C LEU A 192 7.61 12.49 3.91
N LEU A 193 7.58 12.76 5.20
CA LEU A 193 7.62 14.10 5.75
C LEU A 193 8.86 14.86 5.22
N GLY A 194 8.64 16.08 4.75
CA GLY A 194 9.68 16.91 4.14
C GLY A 194 9.79 16.79 2.61
N ASN A 195 9.13 15.81 2.01
CA ASN A 195 9.07 15.66 0.56
C ASN A 195 7.64 15.94 0.04
N PRO A 196 7.50 16.45 -1.17
CA PRO A 196 6.19 16.56 -1.81
C PRO A 196 5.72 15.19 -2.35
N SER A 197 4.43 15.13 -2.70
CA SER A 197 3.88 14.01 -3.47
C SER A 197 4.50 13.92 -4.86
N VAL A 198 4.77 12.70 -5.31
CA VAL A 198 5.53 12.43 -6.52
C VAL A 198 4.97 11.24 -7.29
N PHE A 199 5.28 11.16 -8.57
CA PHE A 199 5.07 9.93 -9.32
C PHE A 199 6.10 8.87 -8.96
N GLN A 200 5.65 7.65 -8.86
CA GLN A 200 6.48 6.46 -8.66
C GLN A 200 6.13 5.39 -9.69
N LYS A 201 7.03 4.44 -9.90
CA LYS A 201 6.77 3.32 -10.80
C LYS A 201 6.03 2.19 -10.07
N VAL A 202 5.08 1.58 -10.75
CA VAL A 202 4.31 0.41 -10.26
C VAL A 202 5.23 -0.73 -9.83
N GLU A 203 6.39 -0.90 -10.46
CA GLU A 203 7.38 -1.93 -10.14
C GLU A 203 7.90 -1.86 -8.70
N LYS A 204 7.89 -0.68 -8.08
CA LYS A 204 8.19 -0.50 -6.65
C LYS A 204 7.26 -1.36 -5.79
N TRP A 205 5.98 -1.42 -6.14
CA TRP A 205 4.96 -2.12 -5.38
C TRP A 205 5.15 -3.63 -5.38
N GLN A 206 5.73 -4.18 -6.45
CA GLN A 206 6.05 -5.60 -6.56
C GLN A 206 7.14 -6.08 -5.59
N THR A 207 7.82 -5.16 -4.91
CA THR A 207 8.88 -5.48 -3.93
C THR A 207 8.38 -5.49 -2.49
N TYR A 208 7.13 -5.14 -2.22
CA TYR A 208 6.56 -5.21 -0.87
C TYR A 208 6.16 -6.65 -0.51
N PRO A 209 6.36 -7.09 0.74
CA PRO A 209 5.92 -8.43 1.19
C PRO A 209 4.39 -8.54 1.37
N SER A 210 3.70 -7.41 1.46
CA SER A 210 2.24 -7.36 1.47
C SER A 210 1.75 -6.36 0.44
N PHE A 211 0.72 -6.73 -0.33
CA PHE A 211 0.17 -5.91 -1.40
C PHE A 211 -1.32 -6.20 -1.58
N ILE A 212 -2.10 -5.16 -1.68
CA ILE A 212 -3.52 -5.21 -2.01
C ILE A 212 -3.74 -4.28 -3.20
N HIS A 213 -4.36 -4.80 -4.24
CA HIS A 213 -4.80 -4.05 -5.41
C HIS A 213 -6.32 -3.94 -5.37
N LEU A 214 -6.83 -2.73 -5.30
CA LEU A 214 -8.26 -2.44 -5.25
C LEU A 214 -8.69 -1.66 -6.50
N ARG A 215 -9.94 -1.89 -6.89
CA ARG A 215 -10.64 -1.20 -7.96
C ARG A 215 -12.10 -0.98 -7.56
N LEU A 216 -12.69 0.15 -7.94
CA LEU A 216 -14.12 0.37 -7.74
C LEU A 216 -14.93 -0.73 -8.44
N LYS A 217 -16.00 -1.16 -7.75
CA LYS A 217 -16.97 -2.11 -8.31
C LYS A 217 -17.94 -1.45 -9.29
N ASP A 218 -18.09 -0.13 -9.19
CA ASP A 218 -18.95 0.62 -10.10
C ASP A 218 -18.26 0.74 -11.46
N GLU A 219 -18.78 -0.01 -12.44
CA GLU A 219 -18.26 -0.02 -13.81
C GLU A 219 -18.49 1.29 -14.55
N ASN A 220 -19.40 2.15 -14.05
CA ASN A 220 -19.68 3.47 -14.61
C ASN A 220 -18.85 4.57 -13.96
N ALA A 221 -17.98 4.24 -13.00
CA ALA A 221 -17.13 5.23 -12.36
C ALA A 221 -16.15 5.85 -13.35
N ASP A 222 -16.05 7.17 -13.33
CA ASP A 222 -15.06 7.92 -14.10
C ASP A 222 -13.68 7.82 -13.42
N THR A 223 -13.09 6.62 -13.47
CA THR A 223 -11.77 6.37 -12.86
C THR A 223 -10.64 7.11 -13.58
N GLU A 224 -10.81 7.41 -14.88
CA GLU A 224 -9.90 8.26 -15.63
C GLU A 224 -9.94 9.70 -15.11
N GLY A 225 -11.14 10.28 -14.95
CA GLY A 225 -11.31 11.60 -14.36
C GLY A 225 -10.76 11.70 -12.94
N ILE A 226 -10.92 10.64 -12.11
CA ILE A 226 -10.35 10.55 -10.76
C ILE A 226 -8.81 10.62 -10.83
N ALA A 227 -8.19 9.85 -11.72
CA ALA A 227 -6.73 9.81 -11.90
C ALA A 227 -6.20 11.16 -12.40
N GLU A 228 -6.85 11.77 -13.39
CA GLU A 228 -6.48 13.09 -13.90
C GLU A 228 -6.64 14.19 -12.83
N PHE A 229 -7.72 14.13 -12.05
CA PHE A 229 -7.91 15.06 -10.93
C PHE A 229 -6.78 14.92 -9.90
N ALA A 230 -6.38 13.68 -9.57
CA ALA A 230 -5.27 13.43 -8.66
C ALA A 230 -3.97 14.04 -9.19
N LYS A 231 -3.63 13.82 -10.46
CA LYS A 231 -2.46 14.44 -11.12
C LYS A 231 -2.47 15.96 -11.05
N ALA A 232 -3.61 16.56 -11.38
CA ALA A 232 -3.73 18.01 -11.49
C ALA A 232 -3.69 18.72 -10.13
N ASN A 233 -4.18 18.09 -9.07
CA ASN A 233 -4.41 18.76 -7.78
C ASN A 233 -3.53 18.25 -6.63
N LEU A 234 -2.94 17.07 -6.76
CA LEU A 234 -2.21 16.42 -5.67
C LEU A 234 -0.74 16.10 -6.01
N LEU A 235 -0.27 16.40 -7.19
CA LEU A 235 1.15 16.31 -7.52
C LEU A 235 1.89 17.51 -6.90
N ASP A 236 3.11 17.27 -6.42
CA ASP A 236 4.01 18.29 -5.86
C ASP A 236 3.45 19.01 -4.62
N ILE A 237 2.54 18.35 -3.90
CA ILE A 237 1.95 18.86 -2.65
C ILE A 237 2.79 18.40 -1.46
N PRO A 238 3.22 19.33 -0.56
CA PRO A 238 4.01 18.98 0.62
C PRO A 238 3.34 17.93 1.51
N TYR A 239 4.14 17.02 2.06
CA TYR A 239 3.65 16.01 3.01
C TYR A 239 3.16 16.65 4.31
N GLY A 240 1.99 16.24 4.78
CA GLY A 240 1.39 16.67 6.03
C GLY A 240 0.94 15.50 6.89
N LEU A 241 1.62 15.27 8.02
CA LEU A 241 1.31 14.14 8.92
C LEU A 241 -0.14 14.19 9.46
N LEU A 242 -0.66 15.39 9.66
CA LEU A 242 -2.02 15.64 10.17
C LEU A 242 -2.95 16.18 9.08
N THR A 243 -2.78 15.73 7.85
CA THR A 243 -3.67 16.10 6.74
C THR A 243 -5.09 15.59 7.04
N GLY A 244 -6.07 16.49 6.93
CA GLY A 244 -7.46 16.23 7.32
C GLY A 244 -7.84 16.92 8.64
N ILE A 245 -6.88 17.51 9.36
CA ILE A 245 -7.13 18.27 10.58
C ILE A 245 -6.68 19.73 10.38
N PRO A 246 -7.53 20.74 10.59
CA PRO A 246 -8.92 20.68 11.06
C PRO A 246 -9.95 20.39 9.94
N GLU A 247 -9.56 20.40 8.68
CA GLU A 247 -10.46 20.27 7.53
C GLU A 247 -10.01 19.10 6.64
N LYS A 248 -10.89 18.13 6.45
CA LYS A 248 -10.61 16.90 5.70
C LYS A 248 -10.74 17.11 4.18
N GLU A 249 -11.69 17.95 3.77
CA GLU A 249 -12.01 18.24 2.37
C GLU A 249 -11.80 19.72 2.02
N PRO A 250 -10.58 20.26 2.05
CA PRO A 250 -10.37 21.66 1.69
C PRO A 250 -10.59 21.88 0.17
N ASP A 251 -11.07 23.05 -0.21
CA ASP A 251 -11.20 23.42 -1.64
C ASP A 251 -9.85 23.41 -2.36
N THR A 252 -8.77 23.70 -1.64
CA THR A 252 -7.40 23.66 -2.13
C THR A 252 -6.51 22.89 -1.18
N VAL A 253 -5.92 21.80 -1.66
CA VAL A 253 -5.02 20.96 -0.88
C VAL A 253 -3.65 21.61 -0.75
N LYS A 254 -3.27 22.00 0.47
CA LYS A 254 -1.95 22.59 0.77
C LYS A 254 -0.96 21.58 1.33
N LYS A 255 -1.45 20.46 1.85
CA LYS A 255 -0.67 19.33 2.38
C LYS A 255 -1.42 18.06 2.13
N THR A 256 -0.70 16.98 1.88
CA THR A 256 -1.29 15.66 1.66
C THR A 256 -0.47 14.56 2.36
N GLN A 257 -1.02 13.39 2.47
CA GLN A 257 -0.32 12.18 2.95
C GLN A 257 -0.80 10.97 2.13
N CYS A 258 -0.19 9.80 2.28
CA CYS A 258 -0.37 8.68 1.35
C CYS A 258 -1.82 8.25 1.11
N SER A 259 -2.62 8.11 2.16
CA SER A 259 -4.04 7.76 2.03
C SER A 259 -4.91 8.94 1.59
N HIS A 260 -4.55 10.17 1.93
CA HIS A 260 -5.27 11.35 1.46
C HIS A 260 -5.10 11.57 -0.05
N VAL A 261 -3.92 11.26 -0.62
CA VAL A 261 -3.69 11.28 -2.09
C VAL A 261 -4.65 10.33 -2.81
N VAL A 262 -5.05 9.24 -2.17
CA VAL A 262 -6.02 8.27 -2.70
C VAL A 262 -7.45 8.75 -2.42
N TRP A 263 -7.78 8.97 -1.16
CA TRP A 263 -9.15 9.23 -0.71
C TRP A 263 -9.73 10.53 -1.28
N TYR A 264 -8.95 11.63 -1.33
CA TYR A 264 -9.46 12.94 -1.72
C TYR A 264 -9.99 13.00 -3.17
N PRO A 265 -9.30 12.48 -4.19
CA PRO A 265 -9.83 12.42 -5.55
C PRO A 265 -11.13 11.62 -5.62
N TYR A 266 -11.18 10.46 -4.98
CA TYR A 266 -12.37 9.63 -4.95
C TYR A 266 -13.56 10.35 -4.29
N LYS A 267 -13.31 11.01 -3.19
CA LYS A 267 -14.34 11.79 -2.48
C LYS A 267 -14.91 12.92 -3.36
N ARG A 268 -14.07 13.59 -4.15
CA ARG A 268 -14.51 14.65 -5.09
C ARG A 268 -15.39 14.11 -6.22
N PHE A 269 -15.30 12.83 -6.52
CA PHE A 269 -16.15 12.13 -7.51
C PHE A 269 -17.32 11.37 -6.86
N GLY A 270 -17.58 11.58 -5.57
CA GLY A 270 -18.75 11.02 -4.86
C GLY A 270 -18.49 9.67 -4.18
N TYR A 271 -17.26 9.15 -4.18
CA TYR A 271 -16.91 7.89 -3.55
C TYR A 271 -16.15 8.13 -2.25
N ASP A 272 -16.77 7.80 -1.12
CA ASP A 272 -16.11 7.88 0.17
C ASP A 272 -15.44 6.56 0.52
N LEU A 273 -14.11 6.55 0.49
CA LEU A 273 -13.29 5.37 0.81
C LEU A 273 -12.93 5.29 2.30
N ASP A 274 -13.37 6.26 3.11
CA ASP A 274 -13.08 6.32 4.53
C ASP A 274 -14.06 5.45 5.31
N SER A 275 -13.63 4.27 5.70
CA SER A 275 -14.49 3.26 6.32
C SER A 275 -14.92 3.60 7.75
N ASP A 276 -14.16 4.41 8.50
CA ASP A 276 -14.44 4.72 9.91
C ASP A 276 -14.91 6.17 10.16
N GLY A 277 -14.83 7.05 9.14
CA GLY A 277 -15.29 8.42 9.19
C GLY A 277 -14.52 9.32 10.15
N THR A 278 -13.33 8.94 10.59
CA THR A 278 -12.50 9.73 11.51
C THR A 278 -11.86 10.96 10.83
N TRP A 279 -11.16 11.76 11.59
CA TRP A 279 -10.54 12.99 11.07
C TRP A 279 -9.35 12.72 10.14
N LEU A 280 -8.73 11.56 10.26
CA LEU A 280 -7.54 11.18 9.51
C LEU A 280 -7.83 9.89 8.73
N VAL A 281 -7.76 9.96 7.42
CA VAL A 281 -7.81 8.74 6.59
C VAL A 281 -6.46 8.04 6.67
N THR A 282 -6.47 6.77 7.00
CA THR A 282 -5.26 5.93 6.99
C THR A 282 -5.35 4.87 5.88
N PRO A 283 -4.25 4.21 5.47
CA PRO A 283 -4.32 3.13 4.49
C PRO A 283 -5.22 1.96 4.91
N LYS A 284 -5.52 1.84 6.21
CA LYS A 284 -6.42 0.81 6.74
C LYS A 284 -7.89 1.15 6.50
N ASP A 285 -8.22 2.41 6.35
CA ASP A 285 -9.60 2.90 6.22
C ASP A 285 -10.10 2.82 4.77
N ILE A 286 -9.16 2.72 3.82
CA ILE A 286 -9.39 2.48 2.40
C ILE A 286 -9.57 0.98 2.16
#